data_6fdbc8118ea783336f4001b2b042ecfb
#
_entry.id   6fdbc8118ea783336f4001b2b042ecfb
#
_cell.length_a   1.000
_cell.length_b   1.000
_cell.length_c   1.000
_cell.angle_alpha   90.00
_cell.angle_beta   90.00
_cell.angle_gamma   90.00
#
_symmetry.space_group_name_H-M   'P 1'
#
loop_
_entity.id
_entity.type
_entity.pdbx_description
1 polymer ?
#
loop_
_entity_poly.entity_id
_entity_poly.type
_entity_poly.pdbx_seq_one_letter_code
_entity_poly.pdbx_strand_id
1 'polypeptide(L)'
;MKDLHLSWVSAALIAALGTTASAYTVSGTVKDDAGQAIANADVTLVKENKSAKTGVDGAFTIHEDEAVVPPIGLQAAAAPGYISINSGILSFSQSGNAPVSVRIFDLMGNEVFKQKLYGSGQVDLTSGVKAKGTYFAQVAVGSAKQTIRFSAEGSYGTAFSESGHALLKDVQPGETLRVVADGFDTLSVPLGTLDTTLALTLTKTAPPEPTFKFGYALKNEPTPSKGCGTTSKLQKTKSVENGDRFEMRVGSENREYFITLPKNYDNKKPYKLLFAMHCMGSNAEDFVHHYADQDHPSPYYGQQKLDTEGNYIFVSPRGDTDGMPWSVSSDKDHKFINQLLTTLEENYCIDTSRVFMTGFSFGAMVTNSMAQDMQDRLRAVAVYATADYNIYLPQNKGLPIAWMAVHGKNDGTCQYSRARDSALKRILKNNGKADADGNFTDASAEKPKEVGGSGHLCYDFTTVDERFPVKFCSWNGQHQWTAFDNGNWQNTWVPEEVHKFFEQF
;
A
#
# COMPACT_ATOMS: atom_id res chain seq x y z
N MET A 1 72.37 80.65 -13.07
CA MET A 1 73.07 79.37 -13.05
C MET A 1 72.44 78.52 -11.98
N LYS A 2 72.04 77.36 -12.38
CA LYS A 2 71.42 76.24 -11.63
C LYS A 2 69.88 76.22 -11.53
N ASP A 3 69.43 75.46 -12.39
CA ASP A 3 68.03 74.97 -12.52
C ASP A 3 67.57 74.19 -11.30
N LEU A 4 66.37 74.44 -10.87
CA LEU A 4 65.66 73.59 -9.92
C LEU A 4 64.51 72.92 -10.65
N HIS A 5 64.66 71.64 -10.90
CA HIS A 5 63.54 70.83 -11.35
C HIS A 5 62.55 70.54 -10.24
N LEU A 6 61.34 71.01 -10.44
CA LEU A 6 60.19 70.67 -9.57
C LEU A 6 59.54 69.44 -10.14
N SER A 7 59.68 68.35 -9.45
CA SER A 7 58.92 67.10 -9.77
C SER A 7 57.52 67.15 -9.14
N TRP A 8 56.52 67.07 -9.98
CA TRP A 8 55.10 66.93 -9.56
C TRP A 8 54.89 65.49 -9.17
N VAL A 9 54.54 65.25 -7.87
CA VAL A 9 54.05 64.00 -7.42
C VAL A 9 52.54 64.11 -7.47
N SER A 10 51.93 63.47 -8.43
CA SER A 10 50.45 63.28 -8.49
C SER A 10 50.00 62.32 -7.39
N ALA A 11 49.40 62.80 -6.38
CA ALA A 11 48.69 61.98 -5.41
C ALA A 11 47.37 61.51 -6.03
N ALA A 12 47.30 60.25 -6.42
CA ALA A 12 46.05 59.59 -6.81
C ALA A 12 45.27 59.32 -5.53
N LEU A 13 44.18 60.03 -5.36
CA LEU A 13 43.15 59.74 -4.31
C LEU A 13 42.39 58.49 -4.72
N ILE A 14 42.75 57.36 -4.16
CA ILE A 14 41.97 56.09 -4.31
C ILE A 14 40.78 56.23 -3.36
N ALA A 15 39.63 56.52 -3.92
CA ALA A 15 38.34 56.37 -3.18
C ALA A 15 38.08 54.88 -3.01
N ALA A 16 38.32 54.38 -1.83
CA ALA A 16 37.94 53.05 -1.47
C ALA A 16 36.40 53.03 -1.28
N LEU A 17 35.70 52.49 -2.28
CA LEU A 17 34.30 52.10 -2.16
C LEU A 17 34.23 50.85 -1.27
N GLY A 18 33.91 51.07 -0.01
CA GLY A 18 33.60 49.98 0.89
C GLY A 18 32.32 49.28 0.41
N THR A 19 32.42 48.06 0.01
CA THR A 19 31.27 47.19 -0.07
C THR A 19 30.86 46.88 1.36
N THR A 20 29.81 47.56 1.87
CA THR A 20 29.15 47.13 3.09
C THR A 20 28.66 45.73 2.83
N ALA A 21 29.23 44.73 3.51
CA ALA A 21 28.59 43.44 3.65
C ALA A 21 27.21 43.73 4.29
N SER A 22 26.17 43.51 3.55
CA SER A 22 24.83 43.79 4.04
C SER A 22 24.37 42.58 4.82
N ALA A 23 24.14 42.78 6.11
CA ALA A 23 23.51 41.81 7.00
C ALA A 23 22.22 41.28 6.37
N TYR A 24 22.06 39.95 6.34
CA TYR A 24 20.83 39.33 5.86
C TYR A 24 19.94 38.89 7.01
N THR A 25 18.65 38.69 6.70
CA THR A 25 17.67 38.15 7.63
C THR A 25 16.82 37.10 6.96
N VAL A 26 16.96 35.83 7.41
CA VAL A 26 16.05 34.74 7.05
C VAL A 26 15.07 34.55 8.19
N SER A 27 13.80 34.79 7.95
CA SER A 27 12.74 34.65 8.94
C SER A 27 11.59 33.77 8.40
N GLY A 28 10.72 33.29 9.28
CA GLY A 28 9.55 32.57 8.85
C GLY A 28 8.81 31.89 10.00
N THR A 29 7.86 31.05 9.60
CA THR A 29 7.10 30.21 10.53
C THR A 29 7.13 28.74 10.07
N VAL A 30 7.17 27.82 11.03
CA VAL A 30 7.13 26.38 10.81
C VAL A 30 5.84 25.85 11.43
N LYS A 31 5.02 25.17 10.62
CA LYS A 31 3.75 24.57 11.02
C LYS A 31 3.67 23.13 10.55
N ASP A 32 2.76 22.35 11.14
CA ASP A 32 2.40 21.04 10.60
C ASP A 32 1.33 21.17 9.50
N ASP A 33 0.96 20.04 8.90
CA ASP A 33 -0.08 19.92 7.86
C ASP A 33 -1.49 20.28 8.34
N ALA A 34 -1.73 20.29 9.67
CA ALA A 34 -2.96 20.78 10.29
C ALA A 34 -2.91 22.29 10.60
N GLY A 35 -1.81 22.97 10.27
CA GLY A 35 -1.60 24.41 10.51
C GLY A 35 -1.19 24.75 11.94
N GLN A 36 -0.85 23.75 12.79
CA GLN A 36 -0.37 23.99 14.15
C GLN A 36 1.09 24.41 14.14
N ALA A 37 1.45 25.39 14.97
CA ALA A 37 2.83 25.85 15.10
C ALA A 37 3.73 24.75 15.70
N ILE A 38 4.93 24.58 15.13
CA ILE A 38 5.95 23.64 15.62
C ILE A 38 7.02 24.42 16.37
N ALA A 39 7.06 24.23 17.69
CA ALA A 39 8.07 24.82 18.57
C ALA A 39 9.34 23.97 18.61
N ASN A 40 10.49 24.61 18.91
CA ASN A 40 11.79 23.97 19.06
C ASN A 40 12.33 23.22 17.82
N ALA A 41 11.77 23.46 16.63
CA ALA A 41 12.36 22.95 15.39
C ALA A 41 13.71 23.64 15.13
N ASP A 42 14.73 22.85 14.76
CA ASP A 42 16.03 23.36 14.35
C ASP A 42 15.98 23.83 12.90
N VAL A 43 16.16 25.11 12.67
CA VAL A 43 16.19 25.73 11.36
C VAL A 43 17.63 26.15 11.06
N THR A 44 18.25 25.59 10.03
CA THR A 44 19.69 25.75 9.73
C THR A 44 19.90 26.17 8.29
N LEU A 45 20.73 27.21 8.09
CA LEU A 45 21.35 27.55 6.80
C LEU A 45 22.58 26.66 6.64
N VAL A 46 22.54 25.75 5.71
CA VAL A 46 23.49 24.62 5.63
C VAL A 46 24.89 25.09 5.29
N LYS A 47 25.04 26.02 4.33
CA LYS A 47 26.36 26.54 3.90
C LYS A 47 26.90 27.57 4.85
N GLU A 48 26.05 28.48 5.29
CA GLU A 48 26.39 29.54 6.26
C GLU A 48 26.62 28.98 7.67
N ASN A 49 26.22 27.72 7.93
CA ASN A 49 26.32 27.04 9.22
C ASN A 49 25.73 27.87 10.38
N LYS A 50 24.62 28.56 10.11
CA LYS A 50 23.86 29.34 11.09
C LYS A 50 22.51 28.70 11.35
N SER A 51 22.07 28.72 12.60
CA SER A 51 20.80 28.10 12.97
C SER A 51 20.02 28.93 13.99
N ALA A 52 18.71 28.70 14.02
CA ALA A 52 17.80 29.18 15.04
C ALA A 52 16.81 28.07 15.41
N LYS A 53 16.23 28.16 16.61
CA LYS A 53 15.08 27.32 16.99
C LYS A 53 13.78 28.09 16.84
N THR A 54 12.73 27.40 16.43
CA THR A 54 11.41 28.01 16.39
C THR A 54 10.87 28.26 17.79
N GLY A 55 10.18 29.40 17.95
CA GLY A 55 9.43 29.74 19.16
C GLY A 55 8.16 28.91 19.32
N VAL A 56 7.40 29.19 20.38
CA VAL A 56 6.11 28.50 20.66
C VAL A 56 5.04 28.79 19.60
N ASP A 57 5.19 29.86 18.84
CA ASP A 57 4.35 30.27 17.70
C ASP A 57 4.87 29.69 16.35
N GLY A 58 5.92 28.87 16.39
CA GLY A 58 6.60 28.36 15.23
C GLY A 58 7.50 29.35 14.48
N ALA A 59 7.65 30.59 14.98
CA ALA A 59 8.45 31.63 14.35
C ALA A 59 9.95 31.39 14.55
N PHE A 60 10.74 31.70 13.52
CA PHE A 60 12.21 31.71 13.59
C PHE A 60 12.80 32.92 12.88
N THR A 61 14.02 33.30 13.27
CA THR A 61 14.80 34.34 12.61
C THR A 61 16.28 34.00 12.70
N ILE A 62 16.99 34.03 11.58
CA ILE A 62 18.43 33.84 11.46
C ILE A 62 19.01 35.16 10.90
N HIS A 63 19.93 35.77 11.63
CA HIS A 63 20.61 37.01 11.24
C HIS A 63 22.09 36.75 10.95
N GLU A 64 22.65 37.58 10.08
CA GLU A 64 24.08 37.79 10.04
C GLU A 64 24.44 38.97 10.93
N ASP A 65 25.32 38.77 11.89
CA ASP A 65 25.86 39.87 12.71
C ASP A 65 26.78 40.75 11.85
N GLU A 66 26.61 42.06 11.93
CA GLU A 66 27.44 43.01 11.20
C GLU A 66 28.92 42.80 11.53
N ALA A 67 29.69 42.21 10.60
CA ALA A 67 31.13 42.21 10.69
C ALA A 67 31.67 43.55 10.12
N VAL A 68 32.33 44.33 10.95
CA VAL A 68 33.08 45.53 10.49
C VAL A 68 34.32 45.09 9.72
N VAL A 69 34.25 45.13 8.37
CA VAL A 69 35.39 44.85 7.51
C VAL A 69 35.84 46.11 6.77
N PRO A 70 37.14 46.46 6.73
CA PRO A 70 37.63 47.59 5.97
C PRO A 70 37.56 47.36 4.45
N PRO A 71 37.41 48.43 3.65
CA PRO A 71 37.04 48.34 2.24
C PRO A 71 38.16 47.92 1.30
N ILE A 72 37.92 46.96 0.44
CA ILE A 72 38.70 46.70 -0.79
C ILE A 72 37.73 46.46 -1.94
N GLY A 73 37.76 47.30 -2.95
CA GLY A 73 36.89 47.22 -4.11
C GLY A 73 37.36 46.24 -5.18
N LEU A 74 36.38 45.62 -5.85
CA LEU A 74 36.48 45.12 -7.21
C LEU A 74 35.07 45.04 -7.84
N GLN A 75 35.00 45.34 -9.14
CA GLN A 75 33.80 45.46 -9.95
C GLN A 75 33.00 44.14 -10.01
N ALA A 76 31.66 44.22 -9.79
CA ALA A 76 30.73 43.14 -9.95
C ALA A 76 30.43 42.86 -11.44
N ALA A 77 30.66 41.63 -11.90
CA ALA A 77 30.08 41.14 -13.13
C ALA A 77 28.61 40.75 -12.86
N ALA A 78 27.73 40.97 -13.84
CA ALA A 78 26.30 40.67 -13.72
C ALA A 78 26.06 39.20 -13.33
N ALA A 79 25.26 38.98 -12.28
CA ALA A 79 24.96 37.66 -11.75
C ALA A 79 24.23 36.78 -12.77
N PRO A 80 24.57 35.49 -12.91
CA PRO A 80 23.83 34.57 -13.74
C PRO A 80 22.49 34.23 -13.08
N GLY A 81 21.40 34.13 -13.88
CA GLY A 81 20.10 33.72 -13.42
C GLY A 81 20.14 32.34 -12.73
N TYR A 82 19.25 32.08 -11.78
CA TYR A 82 19.16 30.81 -11.10
C TYR A 82 17.90 30.02 -11.53
N ILE A 83 18.00 28.70 -11.42
CA ILE A 83 16.92 27.73 -11.64
C ILE A 83 16.93 26.77 -10.46
N SER A 84 15.75 26.56 -9.84
CA SER A 84 15.56 25.46 -8.90
C SER A 84 14.22 24.77 -9.17
N ILE A 85 14.13 23.47 -8.93
CA ILE A 85 12.90 22.71 -9.02
C ILE A 85 12.76 21.90 -7.73
N ASN A 86 11.64 22.11 -7.03
CA ASN A 86 11.29 21.37 -5.83
C ASN A 86 9.84 20.91 -5.94
N SER A 87 9.59 19.62 -5.72
CA SER A 87 8.23 19.01 -5.74
C SER A 87 7.42 19.39 -6.98
N GLY A 88 8.07 19.46 -8.16
CA GLY A 88 7.40 19.83 -9.40
C GLY A 88 7.21 21.33 -9.62
N ILE A 89 7.57 22.18 -8.67
CA ILE A 89 7.53 23.65 -8.81
C ILE A 89 8.88 24.15 -9.29
N LEU A 90 8.92 24.74 -10.48
CA LEU A 90 10.08 25.44 -11.03
C LEU A 90 10.10 26.87 -10.49
N SER A 91 11.16 27.25 -9.78
CA SER A 91 11.46 28.63 -9.43
C SER A 91 12.65 29.12 -10.25
N PHE A 92 12.53 30.30 -10.85
CA PHE A 92 13.58 30.86 -11.69
C PHE A 92 13.72 32.37 -11.52
N SER A 93 14.94 32.86 -11.68
CA SER A 93 15.23 34.28 -11.71
C SER A 93 16.24 34.56 -12.83
N GLN A 94 16.05 35.67 -13.53
CA GLN A 94 16.93 36.08 -14.61
C GLN A 94 17.12 37.61 -14.60
N SER A 95 18.38 37.99 -14.69
CA SER A 95 18.77 39.38 -14.90
C SER A 95 18.96 39.65 -16.40
N GLY A 96 17.87 39.88 -17.15
CA GLY A 96 17.95 40.20 -18.57
C GLY A 96 16.73 39.73 -19.39
N ASN A 97 16.71 40.06 -20.69
CA ASN A 97 15.59 39.75 -21.60
C ASN A 97 15.63 38.37 -22.25
N ALA A 98 16.55 37.47 -21.87
CA ALA A 98 16.59 36.13 -22.42
C ALA A 98 15.48 35.26 -21.83
N PRO A 99 14.82 34.39 -22.61
CA PRO A 99 13.77 33.55 -22.07
C PRO A 99 14.30 32.37 -21.26
N VAL A 100 13.57 32.00 -20.22
CA VAL A 100 13.68 30.68 -19.59
C VAL A 100 12.87 29.70 -20.43
N SER A 101 13.52 28.73 -21.03
CA SER A 101 12.88 27.70 -21.83
C SER A 101 12.60 26.47 -20.97
N VAL A 102 11.34 26.06 -20.91
CA VAL A 102 10.90 24.85 -20.19
C VAL A 102 10.36 23.85 -21.20
N ARG A 103 10.85 22.62 -21.17
CA ARG A 103 10.37 21.49 -21.98
C ARG A 103 10.18 20.28 -21.07
N ILE A 104 9.07 19.59 -21.17
CA ILE A 104 8.78 18.38 -20.39
C ILE A 104 8.65 17.20 -21.34
N PHE A 105 9.27 16.09 -20.97
CA PHE A 105 9.29 14.84 -21.74
C PHE A 105 8.73 13.70 -20.89
N ASP A 106 7.99 12.80 -21.52
CA ASP A 106 7.60 11.53 -20.94
C ASP A 106 8.77 10.52 -20.90
N LEU A 107 8.52 9.33 -20.33
CA LEU A 107 9.53 8.26 -20.26
C LEU A 107 9.93 7.70 -21.64
N MET A 108 9.14 7.94 -22.68
CA MET A 108 9.45 7.53 -24.06
C MET A 108 10.24 8.59 -24.82
N GLY A 109 10.48 9.74 -24.19
CA GLY A 109 11.19 10.87 -24.80
C GLY A 109 10.32 11.80 -25.64
N ASN A 110 8.99 11.65 -25.62
CA ASN A 110 8.10 12.56 -26.32
C ASN A 110 7.98 13.88 -25.56
N GLU A 111 8.05 15.01 -26.25
CA GLU A 111 7.83 16.33 -25.67
C GLU A 111 6.33 16.52 -25.42
N VAL A 112 5.93 16.59 -24.15
CA VAL A 112 4.53 16.72 -23.72
C VAL A 112 4.15 18.13 -23.32
N PHE A 113 5.15 18.99 -23.07
CA PHE A 113 4.96 20.40 -22.73
C PHE A 113 6.15 21.25 -23.13
N LYS A 114 5.90 22.48 -23.59
CA LYS A 114 6.93 23.46 -23.93
C LYS A 114 6.43 24.87 -23.65
N GLN A 115 7.24 25.66 -22.94
CA GLN A 115 6.93 27.06 -22.65
C GLN A 115 8.20 27.92 -22.60
N LYS A 116 8.06 29.20 -22.94
CA LYS A 116 9.08 30.24 -22.71
C LYS A 116 8.56 31.22 -21.68
N LEU A 117 9.35 31.49 -20.69
CA LEU A 117 9.08 32.40 -19.58
C LEU A 117 10.09 33.54 -19.57
N TYR A 118 9.75 34.68 -19.00
CA TYR A 118 10.60 35.88 -18.95
C TYR A 118 10.60 36.43 -17.54
N GLY A 119 11.71 37.05 -17.12
CA GLY A 119 11.88 37.64 -15.80
C GLY A 119 12.08 36.60 -14.71
N SER A 120 11.44 36.76 -13.56
CA SER A 120 11.56 35.86 -12.41
C SER A 120 10.18 35.37 -12.01
N GLY A 121 10.07 34.09 -11.56
CA GLY A 121 8.77 33.53 -11.17
C GLY A 121 8.84 32.07 -10.75
N GLN A 122 7.64 31.51 -10.54
CA GLN A 122 7.45 30.11 -10.23
C GLN A 122 6.46 29.50 -11.24
N VAL A 123 6.69 28.24 -11.62
CA VAL A 123 5.82 27.46 -12.50
C VAL A 123 5.63 26.07 -11.90
N ASP A 124 4.40 25.66 -11.72
CA ASP A 124 4.07 24.29 -11.41
C ASP A 124 4.19 23.44 -12.68
N LEU A 125 5.23 22.62 -12.75
CA LEU A 125 5.49 21.73 -13.87
C LEU A 125 4.47 20.59 -13.97
N THR A 126 3.81 20.25 -12.87
CA THR A 126 2.78 19.21 -12.84
C THR A 126 1.53 19.64 -13.57
N SER A 127 1.25 20.94 -13.60
CA SER A 127 0.14 21.54 -14.35
C SER A 127 0.32 21.45 -15.89
N GLY A 128 1.56 21.30 -16.34
CA GLY A 128 1.91 21.14 -17.76
C GLY A 128 1.69 19.73 -18.31
N VAL A 129 1.36 18.74 -17.48
CA VAL A 129 1.17 17.36 -17.88
C VAL A 129 -0.24 16.86 -17.54
N LYS A 130 -0.82 16.05 -18.45
CA LYS A 130 -2.23 15.62 -18.35
C LYS A 130 -2.42 14.25 -17.70
N ALA A 131 -1.37 13.46 -17.57
CA ALA A 131 -1.42 12.10 -17.05
C ALA A 131 -0.58 11.94 -15.79
N LYS A 132 -0.95 11.01 -14.91
CA LYS A 132 -0.09 10.57 -13.81
C LYS A 132 1.15 9.89 -14.36
N GLY A 133 2.30 10.15 -13.76
CA GLY A 133 3.52 9.48 -14.18
C GLY A 133 4.80 10.23 -13.86
N THR A 134 5.91 9.65 -14.28
CA THR A 134 7.24 10.24 -14.17
C THR A 134 7.62 10.97 -15.45
N TYR A 135 8.15 12.18 -15.29
CA TYR A 135 8.53 13.08 -16.38
C TYR A 135 9.94 13.65 -16.18
N PHE A 136 10.51 14.16 -17.25
CA PHE A 136 11.77 14.89 -17.24
C PHE A 136 11.54 16.32 -17.70
N ALA A 137 11.78 17.31 -16.83
CA ALA A 137 11.78 18.73 -17.18
C ALA A 137 13.17 19.17 -17.58
N GLN A 138 13.32 19.70 -18.78
CA GLN A 138 14.53 20.36 -19.25
C GLN A 138 14.31 21.88 -19.22
N VAL A 139 15.05 22.56 -18.35
CA VAL A 139 14.98 24.01 -18.17
C VAL A 139 16.28 24.63 -18.61
N ALA A 140 16.22 25.67 -19.42
CA ALA A 140 17.38 26.41 -19.90
C ALA A 140 17.19 27.92 -19.71
N VAL A 141 18.21 28.59 -19.13
CA VAL A 141 18.30 30.03 -18.92
C VAL A 141 19.65 30.49 -19.47
N GLY A 142 19.64 31.26 -20.54
CA GLY A 142 20.86 31.62 -21.24
C GLY A 142 21.66 30.38 -21.64
N SER A 143 22.91 30.27 -21.18
CA SER A 143 23.77 29.11 -21.39
C SER A 143 23.61 28.00 -20.36
N ALA A 144 22.96 28.26 -19.23
CA ALA A 144 22.71 27.27 -18.19
C ALA A 144 21.54 26.36 -18.60
N LYS A 145 21.72 25.03 -18.43
CA LYS A 145 20.75 24.02 -18.78
C LYS A 145 20.70 22.94 -17.69
N GLN A 146 19.52 22.63 -17.22
CA GLN A 146 19.30 21.60 -16.21
C GLN A 146 18.19 20.64 -16.64
N THR A 147 18.36 19.36 -16.36
CA THR A 147 17.33 18.34 -16.57
C THR A 147 17.00 17.69 -15.24
N ILE A 148 15.73 17.68 -14.88
CA ILE A 148 15.25 17.18 -13.58
C ILE A 148 14.12 16.19 -13.81
N ARG A 149 14.14 15.09 -13.06
CA ARG A 149 13.06 14.12 -12.98
C ARG A 149 12.04 14.57 -11.92
N PHE A 150 10.74 14.52 -12.23
CA PHE A 150 9.67 14.75 -11.28
C PHE A 150 8.50 13.78 -11.52
N SER A 151 7.67 13.60 -10.50
CA SER A 151 6.44 12.81 -10.59
C SER A 151 5.24 13.75 -10.60
N ALA A 152 4.25 13.46 -11.44
CA ALA A 152 3.00 14.18 -11.51
C ALA A 152 1.84 13.22 -11.21
N GLU A 153 0.98 13.61 -10.28
CA GLU A 153 -0.25 12.86 -9.96
C GLU A 153 -1.43 13.20 -10.88
N GLY A 154 -1.17 14.04 -11.88
CA GLY A 154 -2.15 14.61 -12.79
C GLY A 154 -2.80 15.85 -12.18
N SER A 155 -2.73 17.00 -12.86
CA SER A 155 -3.42 18.21 -12.42
C SER A 155 -4.37 18.71 -13.51
N TYR A 156 -5.48 19.24 -13.06
CA TYR A 156 -6.46 19.93 -13.90
C TYR A 156 -6.40 21.42 -13.53
N GLY A 157 -5.95 22.24 -14.46
CA GLY A 157 -6.06 23.67 -14.34
C GLY A 157 -4.75 24.44 -14.42
N THR A 158 -4.71 25.41 -15.28
CA THR A 158 -3.65 26.42 -15.42
C THR A 158 -3.92 27.57 -14.44
N ALA A 159 -3.00 27.79 -13.53
CA ALA A 159 -2.95 29.05 -12.76
C ALA A 159 -1.53 29.60 -12.82
N PHE A 160 -1.35 30.70 -13.51
CA PHE A 160 -0.16 31.54 -13.42
C PHE A 160 -0.45 32.66 -12.41
N SER A 161 0.45 32.90 -11.47
CA SER A 161 0.41 34.12 -10.69
C SER A 161 1.70 34.92 -10.92
N GLU A 162 1.55 36.09 -11.51
CA GLU A 162 2.59 37.10 -11.49
C GLU A 162 2.54 37.81 -10.13
N SER A 163 3.60 37.76 -9.36
CA SER A 163 3.78 38.60 -8.18
C SER A 163 5.04 39.44 -8.30
N GLY A 164 4.84 40.71 -7.95
CA GLY A 164 5.71 41.81 -8.24
C GLY A 164 7.07 41.83 -7.56
N HIS A 165 7.88 42.71 -8.07
CA HIS A 165 9.28 42.95 -7.84
C HIS A 165 9.66 43.16 -6.36
N ALA A 166 10.59 42.33 -5.87
CA ALA A 166 11.47 42.68 -4.77
C ALA A 166 12.92 42.67 -5.31
N LEU A 167 13.69 43.73 -5.01
CA LEU A 167 15.11 43.78 -5.30
C LEU A 167 15.83 42.70 -4.49
N LEU A 168 16.28 41.65 -5.14
CA LEU A 168 16.93 40.54 -4.50
C LEU A 168 18.45 40.77 -4.42
N LYS A 169 19.00 40.52 -3.28
CA LYS A 169 20.44 40.54 -3.00
C LYS A 169 21.06 39.20 -3.38
N ASP A 170 22.28 39.25 -3.93
CA ASP A 170 23.03 38.08 -4.39
C ASP A 170 23.23 37.06 -3.28
N VAL A 171 22.78 35.83 -3.53
CA VAL A 171 23.05 34.66 -2.71
C VAL A 171 24.11 33.82 -3.41
N GLN A 172 25.05 33.28 -2.65
CA GLN A 172 25.95 32.23 -3.16
C GLN A 172 25.12 31.08 -3.72
N PRO A 173 25.33 30.61 -4.95
CA PRO A 173 24.52 29.57 -5.56
C PRO A 173 24.45 28.32 -4.66
N GLY A 174 23.27 27.97 -4.23
CA GLY A 174 22.98 26.71 -3.56
C GLY A 174 22.92 26.74 -2.02
N GLU A 175 22.57 27.88 -1.38
CA GLU A 175 22.19 27.84 0.05
C GLU A 175 20.91 27.05 0.24
N THR A 176 20.85 26.29 1.34
CA THR A 176 19.69 25.44 1.69
C THR A 176 19.29 25.68 3.13
N LEU A 177 18.03 26.03 3.33
CA LEU A 177 17.43 26.04 4.67
C LEU A 177 16.99 24.61 4.99
N ARG A 178 17.49 24.04 6.06
CA ARG A 178 17.12 22.72 6.58
C ARG A 178 16.34 22.90 7.86
N VAL A 179 15.19 22.23 7.95
CA VAL A 179 14.35 22.23 9.16
C VAL A 179 14.20 20.82 9.68
N VAL A 180 14.48 20.64 10.97
CA VAL A 180 14.39 19.34 11.66
C VAL A 180 13.56 19.54 12.93
N ALA A 181 12.57 18.70 13.14
CA ALA A 181 11.79 18.65 14.36
C ALA A 181 11.45 17.20 14.71
N ASP A 182 11.37 16.89 15.99
CA ASP A 182 11.07 15.53 16.46
C ASP A 182 9.66 15.12 16.02
N GLY A 183 9.55 13.94 15.41
CA GLY A 183 8.29 13.40 14.89
C GLY A 183 7.86 13.98 13.54
N PHE A 184 8.76 14.68 12.84
CA PHE A 184 8.51 15.24 11.51
C PHE A 184 9.62 14.89 10.52
N ASP A 185 9.27 14.77 9.26
CA ASP A 185 10.23 14.58 8.18
C ASP A 185 11.10 15.84 8.02
N THR A 186 12.39 15.64 7.77
CA THR A 186 13.31 16.75 7.52
C THR A 186 12.93 17.49 6.26
N LEU A 187 12.68 18.79 6.37
CA LEU A 187 12.43 19.67 5.23
C LEU A 187 13.73 20.35 4.81
N SER A 188 14.01 20.37 3.50
CA SER A 188 15.14 21.09 2.90
C SER A 188 14.63 22.01 1.80
N VAL A 189 14.83 23.31 1.97
CA VAL A 189 14.35 24.35 1.06
C VAL A 189 15.55 25.09 0.47
N PRO A 190 15.80 25.01 -0.83
CA PRO A 190 16.84 25.83 -1.48
C PRO A 190 16.41 27.29 -1.43
N LEU A 191 17.32 28.16 -1.00
CA LEU A 191 17.08 29.61 -0.91
C LEU A 191 17.62 30.31 -2.14
N GLY A 192 16.80 31.14 -2.76
CA GLY A 192 17.21 32.05 -3.83
C GLY A 192 17.80 33.37 -3.30
N THR A 193 17.53 33.71 -2.05
CA THR A 193 18.05 34.91 -1.35
C THR A 193 18.06 34.66 0.15
N LEU A 194 19.00 35.32 0.86
CA LEU A 194 19.06 35.27 2.32
C LEU A 194 18.15 36.32 2.98
N ASP A 195 17.73 37.37 2.27
CA ASP A 195 16.69 38.27 2.76
C ASP A 195 15.31 37.73 2.36
N THR A 196 14.74 36.88 3.22
CA THR A 196 13.49 36.20 2.89
C THR A 196 12.65 35.88 4.13
N THR A 197 11.33 35.83 3.93
CA THR A 197 10.38 35.32 4.92
C THR A 197 9.66 34.11 4.36
N LEU A 198 9.64 33.01 5.12
CA LEU A 198 9.18 31.71 4.68
C LEU A 198 8.00 31.23 5.54
N ALA A 199 7.02 30.62 4.90
CA ALA A 199 6.00 29.81 5.55
C ALA A 199 6.30 28.34 5.24
N LEU A 200 6.71 27.58 6.24
CA LEU A 200 7.19 26.22 6.09
C LEU A 200 6.19 25.24 6.72
N THR A 201 5.91 24.17 6.01
CA THR A 201 5.07 23.08 6.52
C THR A 201 5.90 21.82 6.62
N LEU A 202 5.93 21.20 7.81
CA LEU A 202 6.51 19.89 8.04
C LEU A 202 5.43 18.82 8.01
N THR A 203 5.72 17.72 7.33
CA THR A 203 4.89 16.51 7.37
C THR A 203 5.30 15.68 8.57
N LYS A 204 4.33 15.19 9.35
CA LYS A 204 4.62 14.22 10.42
C LYS A 204 5.29 13.00 9.83
N THR A 205 6.40 12.58 10.45
CA THR A 205 7.04 11.31 10.07
C THR A 205 6.00 10.21 10.22
N ALA A 206 5.68 9.55 9.12
CA ALA A 206 4.87 8.36 9.19
C ALA A 206 5.55 7.37 10.14
N PRO A 207 4.82 6.71 11.06
CA PRO A 207 5.40 5.61 11.81
C PRO A 207 6.09 4.67 10.82
N PRO A 208 7.29 4.16 11.11
CA PRO A 208 7.91 3.18 10.23
C PRO A 208 6.89 2.09 9.96
N GLU A 209 6.66 1.79 8.68
CA GLU A 209 5.81 0.68 8.28
C GLU A 209 6.23 -0.53 9.11
N PRO A 210 5.32 -1.17 9.86
CA PRO A 210 5.68 -2.28 10.71
C PRO A 210 6.32 -3.36 9.82
N THR A 211 7.60 -3.62 10.05
CA THR A 211 8.31 -4.71 9.38
C THR A 211 7.76 -6.01 9.92
N PHE A 212 6.76 -6.56 9.24
CA PHE A 212 6.15 -7.82 9.63
C PHE A 212 7.13 -8.97 9.43
N LYS A 213 7.38 -9.73 10.47
CA LYS A 213 8.18 -10.95 10.39
C LYS A 213 7.48 -12.03 9.54
N PHE A 214 6.15 -11.98 9.48
CA PHE A 214 5.33 -12.90 8.70
C PHE A 214 4.01 -12.23 8.28
N GLY A 215 3.57 -12.55 7.05
CA GLY A 215 2.28 -12.17 6.51
C GLY A 215 2.22 -10.74 5.97
N TYR A 216 1.06 -10.38 5.49
CA TYR A 216 0.76 -9.06 4.94
C TYR A 216 0.08 -8.19 6.00
N ALA A 217 0.10 -6.88 5.84
CA ALA A 217 -0.83 -5.99 6.53
C ALA A 217 -2.28 -6.42 6.27
N LEU A 218 -3.23 -6.03 7.13
CA LEU A 218 -4.64 -6.38 6.93
C LEU A 218 -5.11 -5.95 5.52
N LYS A 219 -4.75 -4.74 5.12
CA LYS A 219 -4.91 -4.25 3.74
C LYS A 219 -3.54 -3.97 3.15
N ASN A 220 -3.24 -4.58 2.05
CA ASN A 220 -2.00 -4.40 1.31
C ASN A 220 -2.29 -4.24 -0.18
N GLU A 221 -1.34 -3.70 -0.92
CA GLU A 221 -1.42 -3.69 -2.38
C GLU A 221 -1.44 -5.13 -2.93
N PRO A 222 -2.15 -5.38 -4.04
CA PRO A 222 -2.17 -6.70 -4.65
C PRO A 222 -0.76 -7.21 -4.96
N THR A 223 -0.53 -8.50 -4.73
CA THR A 223 0.72 -9.19 -5.05
C THR A 223 0.52 -10.09 -6.27
N PRO A 224 0.83 -9.61 -7.48
CA PRO A 224 0.57 -10.34 -8.71
C PRO A 224 1.34 -11.66 -8.79
N SER A 225 0.67 -12.74 -9.21
CA SER A 225 1.27 -14.03 -9.49
C SER A 225 2.08 -14.03 -10.81
N LYS A 226 2.84 -15.10 -11.05
CA LYS A 226 3.61 -15.29 -12.30
C LYS A 226 2.75 -15.37 -13.55
N GLY A 227 1.48 -15.77 -13.43
CA GLY A 227 0.52 -15.85 -14.52
C GLY A 227 0.04 -14.49 -15.03
N CYS A 228 0.30 -13.40 -14.31
CA CYS A 228 -0.12 -12.06 -14.74
C CYS A 228 0.57 -11.66 -16.05
N GLY A 229 -0.24 -11.19 -17.01
CA GLY A 229 0.22 -10.82 -18.34
C GLY A 229 0.50 -11.99 -19.28
N THR A 230 0.26 -13.23 -18.84
CA THR A 230 0.46 -14.43 -19.66
C THR A 230 -0.86 -15.03 -20.14
N THR A 231 -0.80 -15.83 -21.20
CA THR A 231 -1.93 -16.66 -21.63
C THR A 231 -1.83 -18.01 -20.94
N SER A 232 -2.92 -18.47 -20.33
CA SER A 232 -2.97 -19.78 -19.68
C SER A 232 -2.65 -20.91 -20.68
N LYS A 233 -1.84 -21.86 -20.25
CA LYS A 233 -1.50 -23.09 -21.00
C LYS A 233 -2.37 -24.27 -20.59
N LEU A 234 -3.26 -24.09 -19.60
CA LEU A 234 -4.12 -25.17 -19.13
C LEU A 234 -5.11 -25.57 -20.21
N GLN A 235 -5.28 -26.87 -20.37
CA GLN A 235 -6.23 -27.42 -21.32
C GLN A 235 -7.45 -27.92 -20.56
N LYS A 236 -8.61 -27.31 -20.83
CA LYS A 236 -9.87 -27.79 -20.27
C LYS A 236 -10.27 -29.10 -20.90
N THR A 237 -10.84 -29.97 -20.11
CA THR A 237 -11.41 -31.25 -20.59
C THR A 237 -12.86 -31.11 -21.00
N LYS A 238 -13.60 -30.17 -20.38
CA LYS A 238 -15.03 -29.94 -20.65
C LYS A 238 -15.41 -28.54 -20.20
N SER A 239 -16.29 -27.87 -20.94
CA SER A 239 -17.03 -26.72 -20.45
C SER A 239 -18.30 -27.17 -19.74
N VAL A 240 -18.60 -26.52 -18.60
CA VAL A 240 -19.80 -26.76 -17.79
C VAL A 240 -20.64 -25.50 -17.70
N GLU A 241 -21.76 -25.52 -17.02
CA GLU A 241 -22.70 -24.40 -16.95
C GLU A 241 -22.04 -23.10 -16.47
N ASN A 242 -21.18 -23.18 -15.44
CA ASN A 242 -20.55 -22.05 -14.83
C ASN A 242 -19.03 -22.27 -14.68
N GLY A 243 -18.33 -22.38 -15.81
CA GLY A 243 -16.88 -22.57 -15.81
C GLY A 243 -16.39 -23.72 -16.69
N ASP A 244 -15.19 -24.17 -16.39
CA ASP A 244 -14.50 -25.22 -17.15
C ASP A 244 -13.90 -26.27 -16.20
N ARG A 245 -13.97 -27.55 -16.63
CA ARG A 245 -13.33 -28.69 -15.96
C ARG A 245 -11.91 -28.89 -16.46
N PHE A 246 -11.03 -29.19 -15.53
CA PHE A 246 -9.62 -29.50 -15.78
C PHE A 246 -9.19 -30.77 -15.04
N GLU A 247 -8.10 -31.33 -15.48
CA GLU A 247 -7.43 -32.43 -14.81
C GLU A 247 -5.93 -32.14 -14.66
N MET A 248 -5.34 -32.65 -13.59
CA MET A 248 -3.90 -32.61 -13.38
C MET A 248 -3.37 -33.88 -12.74
N ARG A 249 -2.11 -34.18 -13.02
CA ARG A 249 -1.43 -35.27 -12.39
C ARG A 249 -0.78 -34.85 -11.07
N VAL A 250 -1.09 -35.58 -9.99
CA VAL A 250 -0.49 -35.37 -8.67
C VAL A 250 0.08 -36.70 -8.20
N GLY A 251 1.39 -36.85 -8.24
CA GLY A 251 2.04 -38.16 -8.03
C GLY A 251 1.57 -39.21 -9.03
N SER A 252 0.93 -40.28 -8.55
CA SER A 252 0.35 -41.35 -9.39
C SER A 252 -1.12 -41.14 -9.74
N GLU A 253 -1.81 -40.15 -9.14
CA GLU A 253 -3.25 -39.91 -9.29
C GLU A 253 -3.55 -38.84 -10.32
N ASN A 254 -4.64 -38.99 -11.10
CA ASN A 254 -5.26 -37.90 -11.83
C ASN A 254 -6.29 -37.22 -10.90
N ARG A 255 -6.19 -35.92 -10.75
CA ARG A 255 -7.10 -35.13 -9.92
C ARG A 255 -7.85 -34.15 -10.81
N GLU A 256 -9.12 -33.99 -10.53
CA GLU A 256 -10.04 -33.13 -11.26
C GLU A 256 -10.32 -31.86 -10.46
N TYR A 257 -10.54 -30.76 -11.17
CA TYR A 257 -10.96 -29.51 -10.58
C TYR A 257 -11.72 -28.65 -11.60
N PHE A 258 -12.49 -27.69 -11.10
CA PHE A 258 -13.25 -26.76 -11.91
C PHE A 258 -12.78 -25.34 -11.63
N ILE A 259 -12.78 -24.49 -12.64
CA ILE A 259 -12.44 -23.07 -12.55
C ILE A 259 -13.59 -22.27 -13.14
N THR A 260 -14.05 -21.27 -12.39
CA THR A 260 -14.93 -20.22 -12.89
C THR A 260 -14.17 -18.90 -12.90
N LEU A 261 -13.93 -18.38 -14.08
CA LEU A 261 -13.34 -17.05 -14.27
C LEU A 261 -14.44 -15.98 -14.29
N PRO A 262 -14.16 -14.75 -13.86
CA PRO A 262 -15.07 -13.64 -14.08
C PRO A 262 -15.32 -13.41 -15.58
N LYS A 263 -16.52 -12.94 -15.95
CA LYS A 263 -16.92 -12.77 -17.36
C LYS A 263 -15.96 -11.91 -18.18
N ASN A 264 -15.37 -10.89 -17.55
CA ASN A 264 -14.42 -9.97 -18.17
C ASN A 264 -13.01 -10.20 -17.62
N TYR A 265 -12.58 -11.47 -17.52
CA TYR A 265 -11.24 -11.77 -17.03
C TYR A 265 -10.16 -11.06 -17.85
N ASP A 266 -9.33 -10.29 -17.15
CA ASP A 266 -8.16 -9.61 -17.70
C ASP A 266 -6.90 -10.22 -17.07
N ASN A 267 -6.05 -10.82 -17.90
CA ASN A 267 -4.81 -11.45 -17.41
C ASN A 267 -3.77 -10.47 -16.84
N LYS A 268 -4.05 -9.18 -16.85
CA LYS A 268 -3.20 -8.14 -16.24
C LYS A 268 -3.72 -7.64 -14.89
N LYS A 269 -4.99 -7.92 -14.57
CA LYS A 269 -5.59 -7.56 -13.28
C LYS A 269 -5.39 -8.73 -12.31
N PRO A 270 -4.73 -8.52 -11.13
CA PRO A 270 -4.65 -9.55 -10.10
C PRO A 270 -6.03 -9.80 -9.47
N TYR A 271 -6.48 -11.06 -9.49
CA TYR A 271 -7.77 -11.47 -8.94
C TYR A 271 -7.58 -12.20 -7.60
N LYS A 272 -8.51 -12.00 -6.67
CA LYS A 272 -8.64 -12.84 -5.49
C LYS A 272 -8.95 -14.28 -5.93
N LEU A 273 -8.45 -15.28 -5.20
CA LEU A 273 -8.71 -16.69 -5.48
C LEU A 273 -9.50 -17.31 -4.33
N LEU A 274 -10.62 -17.98 -4.61
CA LEU A 274 -11.40 -18.71 -3.63
C LEU A 274 -11.50 -20.19 -3.98
N PHE A 275 -10.96 -21.06 -3.12
CA PHE A 275 -11.21 -22.49 -3.15
C PHE A 275 -12.49 -22.83 -2.39
N ALA A 276 -13.41 -23.54 -3.04
CA ALA A 276 -14.62 -24.07 -2.41
C ALA A 276 -14.52 -25.61 -2.32
N MET A 277 -14.45 -26.10 -1.08
CA MET A 277 -14.23 -27.51 -0.76
C MET A 277 -15.56 -28.21 -0.49
N HIS A 278 -15.88 -29.26 -1.28
CA HIS A 278 -17.16 -29.98 -1.14
C HIS A 278 -17.20 -30.91 0.06
N CYS A 279 -18.40 -31.19 0.55
CA CYS A 279 -18.65 -32.12 1.64
C CYS A 279 -18.83 -33.58 1.15
N MET A 280 -19.00 -34.49 2.08
CA MET A 280 -19.42 -35.86 1.77
C MET A 280 -20.86 -35.87 1.20
N GLY A 281 -21.08 -36.62 0.15
CA GLY A 281 -22.36 -36.65 -0.57
C GLY A 281 -22.56 -35.56 -1.62
N SER A 282 -21.58 -34.65 -1.74
CA SER A 282 -21.47 -33.62 -2.78
C SER A 282 -20.16 -33.83 -3.56
N ASN A 283 -19.98 -33.09 -4.62
CA ASN A 283 -18.76 -33.15 -5.43
C ASN A 283 -18.40 -31.75 -6.00
N ALA A 284 -17.23 -31.65 -6.62
CA ALA A 284 -16.75 -30.36 -7.15
C ALA A 284 -17.64 -29.78 -8.27
N GLU A 285 -18.35 -30.61 -9.02
CA GLU A 285 -19.24 -30.17 -10.09
C GLU A 285 -20.48 -29.46 -9.57
N ASP A 286 -20.91 -29.73 -8.32
CA ASP A 286 -22.07 -29.05 -7.70
C ASP A 286 -21.87 -27.54 -7.56
N PHE A 287 -20.63 -27.05 -7.47
CA PHE A 287 -20.31 -25.61 -7.39
C PHE A 287 -20.47 -24.86 -8.71
N VAL A 288 -20.38 -25.56 -9.82
CA VAL A 288 -20.45 -24.97 -11.16
C VAL A 288 -21.81 -25.14 -11.84
N HIS A 289 -22.80 -25.59 -11.08
CA HIS A 289 -24.21 -25.58 -11.44
C HIS A 289 -24.98 -24.55 -10.61
N HIS A 290 -26.07 -24.04 -11.13
CA HIS A 290 -26.91 -23.05 -10.44
C HIS A 290 -28.12 -23.73 -9.77
N TYR A 291 -27.86 -24.58 -8.81
CA TYR A 291 -28.91 -25.20 -8.01
C TYR A 291 -29.59 -24.16 -7.10
N ALA A 292 -30.88 -24.30 -6.90
CA ALA A 292 -31.68 -23.41 -6.07
C ALA A 292 -32.23 -24.13 -4.82
N ASP A 293 -31.49 -25.07 -4.28
CA ASP A 293 -31.90 -25.86 -3.12
C ASP A 293 -30.88 -25.76 -1.97
N GLN A 294 -31.29 -26.28 -0.80
CA GLN A 294 -30.52 -26.19 0.43
C GLN A 294 -29.25 -27.07 0.42
N ASP A 295 -29.30 -28.19 -0.30
CA ASP A 295 -28.28 -29.23 -0.21
C ASP A 295 -27.09 -28.95 -1.12
N HIS A 296 -27.26 -28.09 -2.13
CA HIS A 296 -26.21 -27.76 -3.09
C HIS A 296 -25.52 -26.42 -2.78
N PRO A 297 -24.21 -26.42 -2.69
CA PRO A 297 -23.42 -25.24 -2.32
C PRO A 297 -23.19 -24.24 -3.48
N SER A 298 -24.06 -24.25 -4.46
CA SER A 298 -23.94 -23.47 -5.70
C SER A 298 -24.48 -22.03 -5.55
N PRO A 299 -23.84 -21.04 -6.23
CA PRO A 299 -22.46 -21.12 -6.72
C PRO A 299 -21.48 -20.76 -5.60
N TYR A 300 -20.57 -21.65 -5.31
CA TYR A 300 -19.45 -21.42 -4.38
C TYR A 300 -19.90 -20.90 -2.99
N TYR A 301 -20.85 -21.62 -2.36
CA TYR A 301 -21.46 -21.19 -1.07
C TYR A 301 -22.02 -19.76 -1.10
N GLY A 302 -22.57 -19.34 -2.25
CA GLY A 302 -23.15 -18.01 -2.44
C GLY A 302 -22.13 -16.90 -2.73
N GLN A 303 -20.83 -17.16 -2.64
CA GLN A 303 -19.81 -16.12 -2.79
C GLN A 303 -19.78 -15.53 -4.19
N GLN A 304 -19.99 -16.31 -5.23
CA GLN A 304 -20.04 -15.79 -6.59
C GLN A 304 -21.18 -14.80 -6.84
N LYS A 305 -22.32 -14.96 -6.15
CA LYS A 305 -23.44 -14.00 -6.25
C LYS A 305 -23.11 -12.64 -5.65
N LEU A 306 -22.25 -12.61 -4.65
CA LEU A 306 -21.83 -11.40 -3.94
C LEU A 306 -20.67 -10.69 -4.64
N ASP A 307 -19.90 -11.40 -5.46
CA ASP A 307 -18.84 -10.83 -6.30
C ASP A 307 -19.43 -10.13 -7.54
N THR A 308 -20.14 -9.03 -7.33
CA THR A 308 -20.83 -8.29 -8.40
C THR A 308 -19.88 -7.60 -9.37
N GLU A 309 -18.65 -7.33 -8.95
CA GLU A 309 -17.62 -6.66 -9.75
C GLU A 309 -16.71 -7.65 -10.50
N GLY A 310 -16.80 -8.94 -10.20
CA GLY A 310 -15.94 -9.95 -10.81
C GLY A 310 -14.49 -9.81 -10.38
N ASN A 311 -14.24 -9.78 -9.07
CA ASN A 311 -12.91 -9.67 -8.48
C ASN A 311 -12.30 -11.02 -8.08
N TYR A 312 -13.06 -12.11 -8.21
CA TYR A 312 -12.63 -13.44 -7.80
C TYR A 312 -12.50 -14.41 -8.97
N ILE A 313 -11.50 -15.28 -8.87
CA ILE A 313 -11.43 -16.56 -9.57
C ILE A 313 -11.90 -17.62 -8.57
N PHE A 314 -12.87 -18.43 -8.95
CA PHE A 314 -13.41 -19.50 -8.12
C PHE A 314 -12.89 -20.84 -8.58
N VAL A 315 -12.51 -21.70 -7.62
CA VAL A 315 -11.97 -23.03 -7.90
C VAL A 315 -12.62 -24.06 -6.99
N SER A 316 -13.08 -25.15 -7.58
CA SER A 316 -13.63 -26.28 -6.84
C SER A 316 -12.81 -27.55 -7.17
N PRO A 317 -11.90 -27.97 -6.28
CA PRO A 317 -11.15 -29.20 -6.43
C PRO A 317 -12.02 -30.40 -6.07
N ARG A 318 -11.85 -31.52 -6.81
CA ARG A 318 -12.58 -32.76 -6.54
C ARG A 318 -11.79 -33.64 -5.57
N GLY A 319 -12.47 -34.01 -4.51
CA GLY A 319 -12.01 -35.04 -3.59
C GLY A 319 -12.16 -36.44 -4.18
N ASP A 320 -11.88 -37.44 -3.38
CA ASP A 320 -12.10 -38.84 -3.77
C ASP A 320 -13.57 -39.15 -3.94
N THR A 321 -13.93 -40.05 -4.85
CA THR A 321 -15.33 -40.40 -5.12
C THR A 321 -15.79 -41.61 -4.35
N ASP A 322 -14.85 -42.40 -3.85
CA ASP A 322 -15.14 -43.67 -3.17
C ASP A 322 -15.00 -43.53 -1.65
N GLY A 323 -16.09 -43.13 -0.98
CA GLY A 323 -16.15 -43.04 0.47
C GLY A 323 -15.94 -41.61 1.01
N MET A 324 -14.91 -41.40 1.80
CA MET A 324 -14.61 -40.06 2.36
C MET A 324 -13.93 -39.22 1.28
N PRO A 325 -14.48 -38.04 0.97
CA PRO A 325 -13.97 -37.22 -0.14
C PRO A 325 -12.55 -36.69 0.10
N TRP A 326 -12.15 -36.54 1.36
CA TRP A 326 -10.83 -36.04 1.72
C TRP A 326 -10.11 -37.02 2.63
N SER A 327 -8.80 -37.15 2.43
CA SER A 327 -7.97 -38.13 3.11
C SER A 327 -8.02 -37.97 4.65
N VAL A 328 -8.17 -39.10 5.34
CA VAL A 328 -8.16 -39.14 6.81
C VAL A 328 -6.78 -39.47 7.39
N SER A 329 -5.85 -39.98 6.58
CA SER A 329 -4.58 -40.57 7.05
C SER A 329 -3.34 -40.09 6.33
N SER A 330 -3.47 -39.39 5.20
CA SER A 330 -2.32 -38.96 4.40
C SER A 330 -2.45 -37.53 3.89
N ASP A 331 -1.32 -36.95 3.53
CA ASP A 331 -1.18 -35.60 3.02
C ASP A 331 -1.50 -35.45 1.50
N LYS A 332 -2.13 -36.47 0.89
CA LYS A 332 -2.36 -36.48 -0.57
C LYS A 332 -3.16 -35.27 -1.05
N ASP A 333 -4.18 -34.87 -0.29
CA ASP A 333 -5.01 -33.71 -0.64
C ASP A 333 -4.28 -32.40 -0.41
N HIS A 334 -3.45 -32.30 0.62
CA HIS A 334 -2.56 -31.15 0.84
C HIS A 334 -1.57 -30.99 -0.33
N LYS A 335 -0.97 -32.08 -0.80
CA LYS A 335 -0.12 -32.07 -1.99
C LYS A 335 -0.88 -31.64 -3.23
N PHE A 336 -2.11 -32.16 -3.41
CA PHE A 336 -2.97 -31.78 -4.53
C PHE A 336 -3.27 -30.26 -4.52
N ILE A 337 -3.83 -29.75 -3.44
CA ILE A 337 -4.21 -28.35 -3.35
C ILE A 337 -3.00 -27.42 -3.48
N ASN A 338 -1.86 -27.77 -2.87
CA ASN A 338 -0.65 -26.98 -2.97
C ASN A 338 -0.10 -26.94 -4.41
N GLN A 339 -0.09 -28.08 -5.13
CA GLN A 339 0.30 -28.15 -6.53
C GLN A 339 -0.70 -27.42 -7.43
N LEU A 340 -2.01 -27.57 -7.16
CA LEU A 340 -3.07 -26.87 -7.89
C LEU A 340 -2.92 -25.35 -7.75
N LEU A 341 -2.74 -24.83 -6.53
CA LEU A 341 -2.52 -23.41 -6.30
C LEU A 341 -1.31 -22.89 -7.10
N THR A 342 -0.18 -23.60 -7.06
CA THR A 342 1.01 -23.24 -7.86
C THR A 342 0.71 -23.21 -9.36
N THR A 343 -0.03 -24.22 -9.84
CA THR A 343 -0.44 -24.30 -11.25
C THR A 343 -1.34 -23.13 -11.65
N LEU A 344 -2.27 -22.75 -10.77
CA LEU A 344 -3.16 -21.59 -11.01
C LEU A 344 -2.38 -20.27 -11.02
N GLU A 345 -1.47 -20.07 -10.08
CA GLU A 345 -0.59 -18.88 -9.99
C GLU A 345 0.34 -18.73 -11.20
N GLU A 346 0.69 -19.81 -11.87
CA GLU A 346 1.52 -19.81 -13.09
C GLU A 346 0.69 -19.52 -14.36
N ASN A 347 -0.62 -19.74 -14.32
CA ASN A 347 -1.48 -19.67 -15.51
C ASN A 347 -2.52 -18.56 -15.50
N TYR A 348 -2.85 -18.00 -14.34
CA TYR A 348 -3.81 -16.92 -14.19
C TYR A 348 -3.21 -15.76 -13.37
N CYS A 349 -3.70 -14.55 -13.62
CA CYS A 349 -3.30 -13.40 -12.83
C CYS A 349 -4.05 -13.40 -11.50
N ILE A 350 -3.39 -13.93 -10.47
CA ILE A 350 -3.91 -14.09 -9.12
C ILE A 350 -3.18 -13.12 -8.20
N ASP A 351 -3.91 -12.51 -7.29
CA ASP A 351 -3.34 -11.83 -6.12
C ASP A 351 -2.94 -12.88 -5.08
N THR A 352 -1.65 -13.20 -5.01
CA THR A 352 -1.13 -14.23 -4.09
C THR A 352 -1.27 -13.84 -2.61
N SER A 353 -1.55 -12.57 -2.31
CA SER A 353 -1.86 -12.09 -0.96
C SER A 353 -3.33 -12.27 -0.58
N ARG A 354 -4.20 -12.70 -1.50
CA ARG A 354 -5.65 -12.85 -1.31
C ARG A 354 -6.15 -14.20 -1.85
N VAL A 355 -5.55 -15.27 -1.35
CA VAL A 355 -5.98 -16.65 -1.60
C VAL A 355 -6.81 -17.13 -0.42
N PHE A 356 -8.05 -17.49 -0.67
CA PHE A 356 -9.03 -17.90 0.33
C PHE A 356 -9.47 -19.34 0.13
N MET A 357 -9.97 -19.96 1.21
CA MET A 357 -10.55 -21.30 1.15
C MET A 357 -11.80 -21.39 2.05
N THR A 358 -12.82 -22.07 1.56
CA THR A 358 -14.04 -22.30 2.31
C THR A 358 -14.59 -23.71 2.09
N GLY A 359 -15.41 -24.20 3.01
CA GLY A 359 -16.01 -25.51 2.88
C GLY A 359 -17.02 -25.80 3.98
N PHE A 360 -17.86 -26.82 3.71
CA PHE A 360 -18.87 -27.33 4.64
C PHE A 360 -18.57 -28.78 5.02
N SER A 361 -18.82 -29.16 6.27
CA SER A 361 -18.69 -30.54 6.75
C SER A 361 -17.30 -31.11 6.48
N PHE A 362 -17.16 -32.18 5.72
CA PHE A 362 -15.85 -32.69 5.27
C PHE A 362 -15.03 -31.64 4.50
N GLY A 363 -15.67 -30.80 3.69
CA GLY A 363 -15.01 -29.67 3.04
C GLY A 363 -14.49 -28.64 4.04
N ALA A 364 -15.23 -28.40 5.14
CA ALA A 364 -14.79 -27.56 6.25
C ALA A 364 -13.63 -28.20 7.03
N MET A 365 -13.69 -29.52 7.21
CA MET A 365 -12.64 -30.26 7.93
C MET A 365 -11.31 -30.22 7.17
N VAL A 366 -11.31 -30.43 5.84
CA VAL A 366 -10.09 -30.30 5.02
C VAL A 366 -9.62 -28.86 4.93
N THR A 367 -10.52 -27.87 4.82
CA THR A 367 -10.19 -26.45 4.88
C THR A 367 -9.49 -26.08 6.20
N ASN A 368 -10.03 -26.56 7.33
CA ASN A 368 -9.42 -26.37 8.64
C ASN A 368 -8.09 -27.12 8.78
N SER A 369 -7.93 -28.26 8.13
CA SER A 369 -6.67 -28.99 8.05
C SER A 369 -5.62 -28.21 7.27
N MET A 370 -5.95 -27.68 6.08
CA MET A 370 -5.06 -26.83 5.28
C MET A 370 -4.61 -25.58 6.02
N ALA A 371 -5.44 -25.05 6.92
CA ALA A 371 -5.09 -23.92 7.80
C ALA A 371 -3.99 -24.25 8.85
N GLN A 372 -3.45 -25.48 8.88
CA GLN A 372 -2.37 -25.89 9.77
C GLN A 372 -1.00 -25.90 9.10
N ASP A 373 -0.93 -26.02 7.76
CA ASP A 373 0.34 -26.11 7.03
C ASP A 373 0.42 -25.27 5.76
N MET A 374 -0.67 -24.57 5.39
CA MET A 374 -0.71 -23.63 4.26
C MET A 374 -0.89 -22.16 4.69
N GLN A 375 -0.59 -21.80 5.92
CA GLN A 375 -0.73 -20.44 6.43
C GLN A 375 0.12 -19.42 5.66
N ASP A 376 1.21 -19.85 5.05
CA ASP A 376 2.10 -19.08 4.20
C ASP A 376 1.58 -18.88 2.77
N ARG A 377 0.47 -19.54 2.41
CA ARG A 377 -0.14 -19.47 1.08
C ARG A 377 -1.62 -19.05 1.09
N LEU A 378 -2.32 -19.27 2.20
CA LEU A 378 -3.71 -18.89 2.39
C LEU A 378 -3.80 -17.63 3.24
N ARG A 379 -4.53 -16.63 2.74
CA ARG A 379 -4.76 -15.40 3.50
C ARG A 379 -5.80 -15.59 4.59
N ALA A 380 -6.89 -16.28 4.26
CA ALA A 380 -7.97 -16.53 5.18
C ALA A 380 -8.76 -17.80 4.81
N VAL A 381 -9.39 -18.41 5.80
CA VAL A 381 -10.31 -19.53 5.61
C VAL A 381 -11.63 -19.29 6.33
N ALA A 382 -12.72 -19.81 5.74
CA ALA A 382 -14.04 -19.84 6.37
C ALA A 382 -14.62 -21.26 6.36
N VAL A 383 -15.01 -21.78 7.51
CA VAL A 383 -15.44 -23.16 7.69
C VAL A 383 -16.85 -23.23 8.24
N TYR A 384 -17.69 -24.08 7.63
CA TYR A 384 -19.07 -24.28 8.06
C TYR A 384 -19.23 -25.69 8.65
N ALA A 385 -19.67 -25.78 9.90
CA ALA A 385 -19.85 -27.04 10.61
C ALA A 385 -18.61 -27.95 10.57
N THR A 386 -17.44 -27.44 10.97
CA THR A 386 -16.16 -28.13 10.95
C THR A 386 -15.95 -29.06 12.14
N ALA A 387 -15.02 -30.01 11.98
CA ALA A 387 -14.45 -30.82 13.07
C ALA A 387 -12.98 -31.11 12.80
N ASP A 388 -12.28 -31.65 13.78
CA ASP A 388 -10.86 -32.03 13.69
C ASP A 388 -10.64 -33.53 13.95
N TYR A 389 -11.59 -34.35 13.55
CA TYR A 389 -11.49 -35.81 13.54
C TYR A 389 -11.89 -36.33 12.16
N ASN A 390 -11.53 -37.57 11.84
CA ASN A 390 -11.75 -38.20 10.52
C ASN A 390 -11.26 -37.34 9.34
N ILE A 391 -10.17 -36.63 9.55
CA ILE A 391 -9.46 -35.86 8.55
C ILE A 391 -7.96 -35.92 8.85
N TYR A 392 -7.13 -35.97 7.84
CA TYR A 392 -5.69 -35.81 8.03
C TYR A 392 -5.39 -34.45 8.64
N LEU A 393 -4.65 -34.42 9.73
CA LEU A 393 -4.16 -33.20 10.37
C LEU A 393 -2.64 -33.15 10.28
N PRO A 394 -2.07 -32.22 9.52
CA PRO A 394 -0.62 -32.07 9.44
C PRO A 394 -0.05 -31.52 10.73
N GLN A 395 1.28 -31.57 10.85
CA GLN A 395 1.99 -30.82 11.86
C GLN A 395 1.74 -29.33 11.61
N ASN A 396 1.23 -28.64 12.64
CA ASN A 396 1.01 -27.21 12.58
C ASN A 396 2.33 -26.47 12.41
N LYS A 397 2.45 -25.62 11.39
CA LYS A 397 3.64 -24.77 11.15
C LYS A 397 3.84 -23.69 12.21
N GLY A 398 2.87 -23.45 13.09
CA GLY A 398 2.95 -22.42 14.13
C GLY A 398 2.80 -20.98 13.61
N LEU A 399 2.30 -20.82 12.37
CA LEU A 399 2.06 -19.51 11.79
C LEU A 399 0.58 -19.12 11.95
N PRO A 400 0.26 -17.82 12.01
CA PRO A 400 -1.12 -17.36 12.09
C PRO A 400 -1.82 -17.44 10.74
N ILE A 401 -3.17 -17.49 10.78
CA ILE A 401 -4.04 -17.40 9.61
C ILE A 401 -5.37 -16.76 10.01
N ALA A 402 -5.91 -15.88 9.18
CA ALA A 402 -7.26 -15.38 9.41
C ALA A 402 -8.29 -16.52 9.26
N TRP A 403 -9.19 -16.65 10.24
CA TRP A 403 -10.06 -17.82 10.33
C TRP A 403 -11.46 -17.42 10.79
N MET A 404 -12.45 -17.92 10.07
CA MET A 404 -13.86 -17.76 10.44
C MET A 404 -14.55 -19.11 10.50
N ALA A 405 -15.43 -19.32 11.49
CA ALA A 405 -16.30 -20.47 11.53
C ALA A 405 -17.77 -20.08 11.72
N VAL A 406 -18.65 -20.84 11.08
CA VAL A 406 -20.09 -20.85 11.34
C VAL A 406 -20.46 -22.24 11.82
N HIS A 407 -21.11 -22.36 13.00
CA HIS A 407 -21.42 -23.68 13.55
C HIS A 407 -22.76 -23.71 14.33
N GLY A 408 -23.55 -24.72 14.03
CA GLY A 408 -24.81 -24.98 14.74
C GLY A 408 -24.58 -25.58 16.13
N LYS A 409 -25.19 -25.02 17.17
CA LYS A 409 -25.07 -25.53 18.55
C LYS A 409 -25.67 -26.93 18.72
N ASN A 410 -26.60 -27.30 17.85
CA ASN A 410 -27.29 -28.60 17.86
C ASN A 410 -26.77 -29.53 16.77
N ASP A 411 -25.59 -29.28 16.23
CA ASP A 411 -24.96 -30.13 15.21
C ASP A 411 -24.61 -31.51 15.79
N GLY A 412 -25.37 -32.53 15.35
CA GLY A 412 -25.16 -33.93 15.76
C GLY A 412 -24.14 -34.68 14.89
N THR A 413 -23.71 -34.11 13.75
CA THR A 413 -22.77 -34.72 12.81
C THR A 413 -21.35 -34.28 13.12
N CYS A 414 -21.08 -32.99 13.03
CA CYS A 414 -19.82 -32.37 13.47
C CYS A 414 -20.07 -31.68 14.81
N GLN A 415 -19.76 -32.34 15.91
CA GLN A 415 -20.05 -31.82 17.23
C GLN A 415 -19.55 -30.41 17.45
N TYR A 416 -20.42 -29.51 17.90
CA TYR A 416 -20.11 -28.10 18.16
C TYR A 416 -18.87 -27.90 19.02
N SER A 417 -18.68 -28.72 20.05
CA SER A 417 -17.48 -28.69 20.90
C SER A 417 -16.17 -28.97 20.14
N ARG A 418 -16.22 -29.76 19.06
CA ARG A 418 -15.02 -30.05 18.26
C ARG A 418 -14.57 -28.82 17.47
N ALA A 419 -15.49 -28.02 16.97
CA ALA A 419 -15.17 -26.76 16.32
C ALA A 419 -14.68 -25.73 17.35
N ARG A 420 -15.43 -25.52 18.44
CA ARG A 420 -15.16 -24.48 19.44
C ARG A 420 -13.94 -24.79 20.31
N ASP A 421 -13.85 -26.01 20.86
CA ASP A 421 -12.85 -26.34 21.91
C ASP A 421 -11.60 -26.97 21.35
N SER A 422 -11.61 -27.38 20.07
CA SER A 422 -10.47 -28.03 19.43
C SER A 422 -9.99 -27.28 18.19
N ALA A 423 -10.78 -27.21 17.13
CA ALA A 423 -10.36 -26.55 15.87
C ALA A 423 -10.02 -25.07 16.08
N LEU A 424 -10.94 -24.29 16.64
CA LEU A 424 -10.73 -22.87 16.99
C LEU A 424 -9.54 -22.68 17.92
N LYS A 425 -9.43 -23.48 18.98
CA LYS A 425 -8.34 -23.37 19.95
C LYS A 425 -6.98 -23.58 19.28
N ARG A 426 -6.89 -24.46 18.29
CA ARG A 426 -5.68 -24.73 17.53
C ARG A 426 -5.23 -23.53 16.69
N ILE A 427 -6.19 -22.79 16.11
CA ILE A 427 -5.95 -21.53 15.40
C ILE A 427 -5.49 -20.45 16.38
N LEU A 428 -6.21 -20.24 17.48
CA LEU A 428 -5.89 -19.18 18.44
C LEU A 428 -4.50 -19.29 19.08
N LYS A 429 -3.93 -20.51 19.15
CA LYS A 429 -2.56 -20.71 19.65
C LYS A 429 -1.50 -19.97 18.85
N ASN A 430 -1.76 -19.70 17.58
CA ASN A 430 -0.81 -19.07 16.69
C ASN A 430 -1.24 -17.64 16.29
N ASN A 431 -2.41 -17.19 16.70
CA ASN A 431 -3.01 -15.96 16.20
C ASN A 431 -2.96 -14.78 17.18
N GLY A 432 -2.37 -14.94 18.36
CA GLY A 432 -2.26 -13.84 19.31
C GLY A 432 -1.37 -12.72 18.77
N LYS A 433 -1.45 -11.55 19.40
CA LYS A 433 -0.66 -10.38 19.01
C LYS A 433 0.83 -10.71 18.96
N ALA A 434 1.51 -10.17 17.96
CA ALA A 434 2.95 -10.34 17.85
C ALA A 434 3.67 -9.66 19.04
N ASP A 435 4.69 -10.33 19.58
CA ASP A 435 5.60 -9.76 20.58
C ASP A 435 6.62 -8.80 19.92
N ALA A 436 7.51 -8.23 20.71
CA ALA A 436 8.55 -7.32 20.24
C ALA A 436 9.51 -7.96 19.22
N ASP A 437 9.67 -9.29 19.27
CA ASP A 437 10.50 -10.06 18.34
C ASP A 437 9.72 -10.49 17.08
N GLY A 438 8.42 -10.15 16.99
CA GLY A 438 7.53 -10.50 15.90
C GLY A 438 7.04 -11.95 15.93
N ASN A 439 7.10 -12.65 17.08
CA ASN A 439 6.50 -13.96 17.26
C ASN A 439 5.06 -13.82 17.76
N PHE A 440 4.16 -14.64 17.21
CA PHE A 440 2.75 -14.60 17.60
C PHE A 440 2.53 -15.31 18.94
N THR A 441 1.74 -14.68 19.80
CA THR A 441 1.42 -15.22 21.12
C THR A 441 0.22 -16.15 21.07
N ASP A 442 -0.04 -16.87 22.18
CA ASP A 442 -1.20 -17.77 22.32
C ASP A 442 -2.44 -16.98 22.79
N ALA A 443 -3.45 -16.87 21.93
CA ALA A 443 -4.74 -16.23 22.20
C ALA A 443 -5.81 -17.24 22.68
N SER A 444 -5.50 -18.53 22.89
CA SER A 444 -6.48 -19.58 23.17
C SER A 444 -7.16 -19.49 24.55
N ALA A 445 -6.77 -18.55 25.39
CA ALA A 445 -7.43 -18.24 26.65
C ALA A 445 -8.78 -17.52 26.43
N GLU A 446 -8.91 -16.72 25.36
CA GLU A 446 -10.16 -16.04 25.00
C GLU A 446 -11.21 -17.04 24.53
N LYS A 447 -12.45 -16.86 24.97
CA LYS A 447 -13.59 -17.72 24.60
C LYS A 447 -14.62 -16.91 23.83
N PRO A 448 -15.23 -17.49 22.79
CA PRO A 448 -16.27 -16.78 22.05
C PRO A 448 -17.52 -16.61 22.93
N LYS A 449 -18.17 -15.46 22.78
CA LYS A 449 -19.56 -15.36 23.19
C LYS A 449 -20.40 -16.15 22.21
N GLU A 450 -21.43 -16.83 22.72
CA GLU A 450 -22.27 -17.72 21.93
C GLU A 450 -23.73 -17.25 21.97
N VAL A 451 -24.49 -17.63 20.93
CA VAL A 451 -25.92 -17.38 20.91
C VAL A 451 -26.63 -18.06 22.11
N GLY A 452 -27.49 -17.33 22.82
CA GLY A 452 -28.15 -17.81 24.00
C GLY A 452 -29.50 -18.57 23.77
N GLY A 453 -30.14 -18.32 22.61
CA GLY A 453 -31.46 -18.86 22.28
C GLY A 453 -31.63 -19.01 20.78
N SER A 454 -32.68 -18.45 20.20
CA SER A 454 -32.88 -18.39 18.74
C SER A 454 -31.92 -17.40 18.07
N GLY A 455 -31.71 -17.56 16.77
CA GLY A 455 -30.85 -16.69 15.98
C GLY A 455 -29.41 -17.12 15.97
N HIS A 456 -28.52 -16.17 15.72
CA HIS A 456 -27.07 -16.38 15.69
C HIS A 456 -26.33 -15.26 16.44
N LEU A 457 -25.05 -15.51 16.73
CA LEU A 457 -24.12 -14.52 17.24
C LEU A 457 -22.74 -14.79 16.65
N CYS A 458 -22.19 -13.79 15.98
CA CYS A 458 -20.80 -13.79 15.51
C CYS A 458 -19.93 -13.04 16.51
N TYR A 459 -18.87 -13.67 16.96
CA TYR A 459 -17.92 -13.12 17.92
C TYR A 459 -16.57 -12.90 17.25
N ASP A 460 -16.10 -11.66 17.26
CA ASP A 460 -14.75 -11.30 16.82
C ASP A 460 -13.79 -11.35 18.00
N PHE A 461 -12.70 -12.09 17.86
CA PHE A 461 -11.68 -12.22 18.91
C PHE A 461 -10.84 -10.94 19.01
N THR A 462 -10.56 -10.51 20.23
CA THR A 462 -9.89 -9.23 20.51
C THR A 462 -8.41 -9.37 20.87
N THR A 463 -8.00 -10.57 21.28
CA THR A 463 -6.59 -10.86 21.68
C THR A 463 -5.74 -11.34 20.52
N VAL A 464 -6.30 -11.50 19.35
CA VAL A 464 -5.58 -11.89 18.12
C VAL A 464 -4.87 -10.70 17.48
N ASP A 465 -3.86 -10.98 16.65
CA ASP A 465 -3.21 -9.98 15.82
C ASP A 465 -4.20 -9.49 14.74
N GLU A 466 -4.28 -8.18 14.55
CA GLU A 466 -5.25 -7.56 13.64
C GLU A 466 -5.10 -7.99 12.18
N ARG A 467 -3.90 -8.43 11.78
CA ARG A 467 -3.62 -8.97 10.44
C ARG A 467 -4.27 -10.33 10.22
N PHE A 468 -4.56 -11.07 11.27
CA PHE A 468 -5.09 -12.43 11.25
C PHE A 468 -6.35 -12.55 12.12
N PRO A 469 -7.43 -11.83 11.75
CA PRO A 469 -8.65 -11.82 12.53
C PRO A 469 -9.26 -13.22 12.65
N VAL A 470 -9.84 -13.48 13.81
CA VAL A 470 -10.57 -14.72 14.08
C VAL A 470 -12.01 -14.38 14.45
N LYS A 471 -12.96 -15.03 13.78
CA LYS A 471 -14.40 -14.87 14.00
C LYS A 471 -15.07 -16.22 14.21
N PHE A 472 -15.92 -16.32 15.22
CA PHE A 472 -16.70 -17.53 15.48
C PHE A 472 -18.20 -17.20 15.57
N CYS A 473 -18.98 -17.70 14.61
CA CYS A 473 -20.42 -17.53 14.55
C CYS A 473 -21.12 -18.79 15.06
N SER A 474 -21.79 -18.69 16.20
CA SER A 474 -22.68 -19.71 16.72
C SER A 474 -24.12 -19.42 16.31
N TRP A 475 -24.89 -20.44 15.97
CA TRP A 475 -26.31 -20.30 15.69
C TRP A 475 -27.15 -21.47 16.29
N ASN A 476 -28.42 -21.23 16.50
CA ASN A 476 -29.27 -22.23 17.13
C ASN A 476 -29.84 -23.21 16.09
N GLY A 477 -28.99 -23.98 15.45
CA GLY A 477 -29.38 -24.94 14.42
C GLY A 477 -28.49 -26.17 14.39
N GLN A 478 -28.66 -26.97 13.34
CA GLN A 478 -28.03 -28.27 13.15
C GLN A 478 -26.87 -28.22 12.13
N HIS A 479 -26.58 -29.35 11.50
CA HIS A 479 -25.52 -29.54 10.54
C HIS A 479 -25.91 -28.98 9.17
N GLN A 480 -25.63 -27.70 8.92
CA GLN A 480 -25.95 -27.01 7.66
C GLN A 480 -24.94 -25.90 7.37
N TRP A 481 -24.68 -25.62 6.09
CA TRP A 481 -23.91 -24.45 5.69
C TRP A 481 -24.79 -23.19 5.60
N THR A 482 -26.09 -23.36 5.35
CA THR A 482 -27.08 -22.29 5.25
C THR A 482 -27.68 -21.96 6.60
N ALA A 483 -26.91 -21.46 7.56
CA ALA A 483 -27.46 -21.01 8.82
C ALA A 483 -28.49 -19.87 8.63
N PHE A 484 -29.61 -19.91 9.33
CA PHE A 484 -30.69 -18.92 9.21
C PHE A 484 -31.40 -18.70 10.56
N ASP A 485 -31.95 -17.51 10.75
CA ASP A 485 -32.57 -17.13 12.02
C ASP A 485 -34.08 -17.41 12.06
N ASN A 486 -34.76 -17.36 10.92
CA ASN A 486 -36.21 -17.34 10.82
C ASN A 486 -36.80 -18.50 9.99
N GLY A 487 -36.39 -19.72 10.27
CA GLY A 487 -37.06 -20.94 9.75
C GLY A 487 -37.01 -21.15 8.23
N ASN A 488 -36.24 -20.32 7.49
CA ASN A 488 -36.12 -20.43 6.05
C ASN A 488 -34.64 -20.32 5.64
N TRP A 489 -34.08 -21.43 5.14
CA TRP A 489 -32.70 -21.52 4.65
C TRP A 489 -32.40 -20.55 3.47
N GLN A 490 -33.41 -20.13 2.70
CA GLN A 490 -33.24 -19.16 1.61
C GLN A 490 -32.83 -17.77 2.12
N ASN A 491 -33.09 -17.48 3.39
CA ASN A 491 -32.70 -16.27 4.08
C ASN A 491 -31.43 -16.48 4.91
N THR A 492 -30.51 -17.35 4.43
CA THR A 492 -29.24 -17.55 5.10
C THR A 492 -28.41 -16.25 5.11
N TRP A 493 -27.85 -15.94 6.26
CA TRP A 493 -26.94 -14.80 6.47
C TRP A 493 -25.46 -15.18 6.22
N VAL A 494 -25.16 -16.48 6.07
CA VAL A 494 -23.78 -16.99 6.00
C VAL A 494 -22.97 -16.45 4.81
N PRO A 495 -23.49 -16.43 3.58
CA PRO A 495 -22.71 -15.92 2.45
C PRO A 495 -22.26 -14.47 2.65
N GLU A 496 -23.14 -13.61 3.15
CA GLU A 496 -22.83 -12.20 3.39
C GLU A 496 -21.78 -12.00 4.48
N GLU A 497 -21.88 -12.73 5.60
CA GLU A 497 -20.89 -12.64 6.68
C GLU A 497 -19.52 -13.16 6.26
N VAL A 498 -19.46 -14.23 5.48
CA VAL A 498 -18.22 -14.75 4.94
C VAL A 498 -17.63 -13.81 3.89
N HIS A 499 -18.47 -13.23 3.03
CA HIS A 499 -18.03 -12.24 2.06
C HIS A 499 -17.42 -11.02 2.76
N LYS A 500 -18.09 -10.45 3.76
CA LYS A 500 -17.55 -9.36 4.60
C LYS A 500 -16.22 -9.75 5.25
N PHE A 501 -16.10 -11.00 5.71
CA PHE A 501 -14.84 -11.48 6.29
C PHE A 501 -13.70 -11.53 5.28
N PHE A 502 -13.93 -11.93 4.04
CA PHE A 502 -12.91 -11.94 2.99
C PHE A 502 -12.64 -10.56 2.40
N GLU A 503 -13.63 -9.66 2.39
CA GLU A 503 -13.46 -8.30 1.85
C GLU A 503 -12.69 -7.34 2.77
N GLN A 504 -12.35 -7.75 3.97
CA GLN A 504 -11.49 -6.94 4.83
C GLN A 504 -10.00 -6.95 4.42
N PHE A 505 -9.63 -7.87 3.51
CA PHE A 505 -8.26 -8.04 3.01
C PHE A 505 -7.99 -7.37 1.68
#